data_f1f0faecd82c266c93aaf56850ed7abf
#
_entry.id   f1f0faecd82c266c93aaf56850ed7abf
#
_cell.length_a   1.000
_cell.length_b   1.000
_cell.length_c   1.000
_cell.angle_alpha   90.00
_cell.angle_beta   90.00
_cell.angle_gamma   90.00
#
_symmetry.space_group_name_H-M   'P 1'
#
loop_
_entity.id
_entity.type
_entity.pdbx_description
1 polymer ?
#
loop_
_entity_poly.entity_id
_entity_poly.type
_entity_poly.pdbx_seq_one_letter_code
_entity_poly.pdbx_strand_id
1 'polypeptide(L)'
;MQKTSDFANGGVSFWFRDIGLPAKRAPLPGPIDVDVAIVGAGLTGLWTAYYLAQASPDLRIAIIEKEFAGYGASGRNGGWLSGEPAGQFRRYAKTHGADSAKLLQRNMFDTIDEVISVASREGIDADIVKDGLIHVATNAAQLQRLTHHVDHLRTQGWGADDLFLLTPSELGERVQVAGARGGFWTPHCARIHPAKFMIGLAEAVERLGVTIYEDTAAETISAGTVATGRGTVTARYVVQALEGYTDSIAGQRRKLMPMNSSMIVTEPLSPSVWAEIGWPGAELVGDSGHSFAYSQRTADGRIALGGRGVPYNFASSFAADGSTAHKAVGQLMEKLQAMFPAVAGSSVQHTWSGVLGVPRDWCAAVNFDRRTGIANAGGYVGHGLTGTNLAARTLRDLILGDDTELTRLPWVGRHARRWEVEPIRWIGASALYAAYRHADRRETHSPRPETAITAKIADTISGR
;
A
#
# COMPACT_ATOMS: atom_id res chain seq x y z
N MET A 1 -8.37 -5.84 30.55
CA MET A 1 -7.56 -4.83 29.82
C MET A 1 -6.10 -5.20 30.01
N GLN A 2 -5.48 -5.71 28.95
CA GLN A 2 -4.04 -5.97 28.94
C GLN A 2 -3.30 -4.63 29.15
N LYS A 3 -2.32 -4.60 30.04
CA LYS A 3 -1.50 -3.40 30.25
C LYS A 3 -0.80 -3.08 28.93
N THR A 4 -0.96 -1.86 28.44
CA THR A 4 -0.39 -1.35 27.17
C THR A 4 1.14 -1.25 27.17
N SER A 5 1.83 -1.88 28.13
CA SER A 5 3.28 -1.82 28.32
C SER A 5 4.09 -3.02 27.84
N ASP A 6 3.44 -4.08 27.34
CA ASP A 6 4.12 -5.37 27.15
C ASP A 6 4.36 -5.75 25.67
N PHE A 7 4.15 -4.86 24.71
CA PHE A 7 4.40 -5.11 23.30
C PHE A 7 5.49 -4.20 22.73
N ALA A 8 6.22 -4.69 21.73
CA ALA A 8 7.15 -3.87 20.98
C ALA A 8 6.38 -2.84 20.13
N ASN A 9 6.88 -1.60 20.07
CA ASN A 9 6.24 -0.53 19.32
C ASN A 9 7.26 0.21 18.46
N GLY A 10 7.08 0.19 17.14
CA GLY A 10 8.02 0.76 16.19
C GLY A 10 9.18 -0.18 15.84
N GLY A 11 10.39 0.36 15.70
CA GLY A 11 11.55 -0.41 15.24
C GLY A 11 11.42 -0.85 13.79
N VAL A 12 10.88 0.02 12.94
CA VAL A 12 10.51 -0.14 11.53
C VAL A 12 9.21 -0.92 11.37
N SER A 13 9.21 -2.24 11.52
CA SER A 13 8.03 -3.11 11.43
C SER A 13 8.28 -4.47 12.07
N PHE A 14 7.20 -5.21 12.34
CA PHE A 14 7.30 -6.61 12.73
C PHE A 14 8.06 -7.43 11.68
N TRP A 15 7.83 -7.18 10.41
CA TRP A 15 8.44 -7.94 9.31
C TRP A 15 9.96 -7.92 9.35
N PHE A 16 10.58 -6.77 9.62
CA PHE A 16 12.03 -6.67 9.79
C PHE A 16 12.51 -7.19 11.14
N ARG A 17 11.67 -7.12 12.18
CA ARG A 17 12.02 -7.71 13.47
C ARG A 17 12.04 -9.24 13.40
N ASP A 18 11.15 -9.83 12.62
CA ASP A 18 11.03 -11.29 12.46
C ASP A 18 12.27 -11.91 11.81
N ILE A 19 12.80 -11.24 10.78
CA ILE A 19 13.93 -11.77 9.99
C ILE A 19 15.27 -11.06 10.25
N GLY A 20 15.27 -9.99 11.05
CA GLY A 20 16.41 -9.11 11.25
C GLY A 20 16.48 -7.98 10.20
N LEU A 21 17.13 -6.88 10.59
CA LEU A 21 17.42 -5.79 9.65
C LEU A 21 18.54 -6.24 8.70
N PRO A 22 18.45 -5.88 7.41
CA PRO A 22 19.53 -6.18 6.47
C PRO A 22 20.81 -5.42 6.84
N ALA A 23 21.97 -5.97 6.46
CA ALA A 23 23.23 -5.22 6.53
C ALA A 23 23.10 -3.97 5.64
N LYS A 24 23.52 -2.83 6.18
CA LYS A 24 23.52 -1.57 5.43
C LYS A 24 24.52 -1.59 4.28
N ARG A 25 24.10 -1.04 3.16
CA ARG A 25 24.95 -0.81 2.00
C ARG A 25 25.80 0.45 2.19
N ALA A 26 26.88 0.53 1.43
CA ALA A 26 27.76 1.70 1.50
C ALA A 26 27.03 3.00 1.13
N PRO A 27 27.28 4.10 1.83
CA PRO A 27 26.79 5.41 1.45
C PRO A 27 27.48 5.93 0.19
N LEU A 28 26.87 6.96 -0.43
CA LEU A 28 27.47 7.64 -1.58
C LEU A 28 28.90 8.11 -1.25
N PRO A 29 29.91 7.71 -2.03
CA PRO A 29 31.32 8.02 -1.70
C PRO A 29 31.74 9.46 -2.05
N GLY A 30 30.94 10.16 -2.86
CA GLY A 30 31.18 11.49 -3.38
C GLY A 30 30.33 11.76 -4.62
N PRO A 31 30.65 12.77 -5.42
CA PRO A 31 29.96 13.03 -6.68
C PRO A 31 30.13 11.86 -7.66
N ILE A 32 29.03 11.48 -8.34
CA ILE A 32 29.03 10.44 -9.37
C ILE A 32 28.20 10.87 -10.58
N ASP A 33 28.50 10.24 -11.73
CA ASP A 33 27.74 10.35 -12.97
C ASP A 33 27.17 9.00 -13.35
N VAL A 34 25.84 8.94 -13.57
CA VAL A 34 25.10 7.74 -13.98
C VAL A 34 24.11 8.10 -15.09
N ASP A 35 23.51 7.11 -15.71
CA ASP A 35 22.49 7.36 -16.73
C ASP A 35 21.12 7.57 -16.08
N VAL A 36 20.83 6.84 -14.98
CA VAL A 36 19.58 6.94 -14.22
C VAL A 36 19.89 7.06 -12.72
N ALA A 37 19.42 8.13 -12.09
CA ALA A 37 19.42 8.29 -10.64
C ALA A 37 17.99 8.07 -10.11
N ILE A 38 17.83 7.12 -9.18
CA ILE A 38 16.53 6.82 -8.56
C ILE A 38 16.60 7.25 -7.09
N VAL A 39 15.65 8.08 -6.66
CA VAL A 39 15.60 8.57 -5.28
C VAL A 39 14.50 7.80 -4.52
N GLY A 40 14.94 6.97 -3.57
CA GLY A 40 14.14 6.07 -2.76
C GLY A 40 14.27 4.60 -3.16
N ALA A 41 14.72 3.76 -2.22
CA ALA A 41 14.85 2.31 -2.36
C ALA A 41 13.61 1.56 -1.81
N GLY A 42 12.42 2.11 -1.99
CA GLY A 42 11.15 1.41 -1.82
C GLY A 42 10.81 0.59 -3.05
N LEU A 43 9.66 -0.09 -3.04
CA LEU A 43 9.20 -0.91 -4.17
C LEU A 43 9.21 -0.15 -5.51
N THR A 44 8.74 1.10 -5.56
CA THR A 44 8.75 1.89 -6.80
C THR A 44 10.15 2.02 -7.36
N GLY A 45 11.13 2.36 -6.52
CA GLY A 45 12.52 2.56 -6.95
C GLY A 45 13.19 1.25 -7.37
N LEU A 46 13.05 0.20 -6.56
CA LEU A 46 13.63 -1.11 -6.85
C LEU A 46 13.03 -1.75 -8.11
N TRP A 47 11.71 -1.73 -8.27
CA TRP A 47 11.07 -2.23 -9.49
C TRP A 47 11.48 -1.44 -10.72
N THR A 48 11.58 -0.10 -10.62
CA THR A 48 12.03 0.73 -11.74
C THR A 48 13.45 0.39 -12.15
N ALA A 49 14.35 0.24 -11.17
CA ALA A 49 15.75 -0.19 -11.43
C ALA A 49 15.80 -1.57 -12.06
N TYR A 50 15.03 -2.53 -11.52
CA TYR A 50 14.96 -3.91 -12.01
C TYR A 50 14.58 -3.96 -13.49
N TYR A 51 13.47 -3.34 -13.87
CA TYR A 51 12.99 -3.39 -15.25
C TYR A 51 13.83 -2.56 -16.22
N LEU A 52 14.43 -1.45 -15.78
CA LEU A 52 15.37 -0.69 -16.61
C LEU A 52 16.66 -1.47 -16.86
N ALA A 53 17.26 -2.06 -15.82
CA ALA A 53 18.49 -2.85 -15.96
C ALA A 53 18.26 -4.10 -16.80
N GLN A 54 17.10 -4.76 -16.70
CA GLN A 54 16.78 -5.89 -17.57
C GLN A 54 16.60 -5.49 -19.06
N ALA A 55 15.92 -4.35 -19.29
CA ALA A 55 15.64 -3.90 -20.67
C ALA A 55 16.85 -3.26 -21.34
N SER A 56 17.75 -2.68 -20.56
CA SER A 56 18.95 -1.97 -21.04
C SER A 56 20.12 -2.20 -20.08
N PRO A 57 20.81 -3.36 -20.17
CA PRO A 57 21.89 -3.73 -19.23
C PRO A 57 23.08 -2.79 -19.22
N ASP A 58 23.27 -1.97 -20.24
CA ASP A 58 24.34 -1.00 -20.34
C ASP A 58 24.08 0.30 -19.55
N LEU A 59 22.85 0.49 -19.05
CA LEU A 59 22.50 1.66 -18.25
C LEU A 59 23.19 1.60 -16.88
N ARG A 60 23.94 2.65 -16.54
CA ARG A 60 24.47 2.84 -15.21
C ARG A 60 23.37 3.41 -14.32
N ILE A 61 22.86 2.62 -13.40
CA ILE A 61 21.73 2.98 -12.52
C ILE A 61 22.24 3.06 -11.08
N ALA A 62 21.91 4.16 -10.39
CA ALA A 62 22.14 4.32 -8.96
C ALA A 62 20.85 4.63 -8.23
N ILE A 63 20.64 3.99 -7.09
CA ILE A 63 19.54 4.27 -6.15
C ILE A 63 20.10 5.02 -4.95
N ILE A 64 19.48 6.14 -4.58
CA ILE A 64 19.85 6.99 -3.45
C ILE A 64 18.79 6.83 -2.36
N GLU A 65 19.18 6.25 -1.23
CA GLU A 65 18.29 5.93 -0.11
C GLU A 65 18.77 6.57 1.18
N LYS A 66 17.87 7.21 1.89
CA LYS A 66 18.19 7.91 3.13
C LYS A 66 18.53 6.97 4.28
N GLU A 67 17.80 5.87 4.40
CA GLU A 67 17.90 4.92 5.52
C GLU A 67 18.48 3.58 5.02
N PHE A 68 17.60 2.67 4.60
CA PHE A 68 17.94 1.39 3.97
C PHE A 68 16.81 0.92 3.04
N ALA A 69 17.09 0.01 2.12
CA ALA A 69 16.11 -0.49 1.16
C ALA A 69 14.90 -1.13 1.87
N GLY A 70 13.71 -0.58 1.61
CA GLY A 70 12.48 -1.04 2.25
C GLY A 70 12.09 -0.35 3.55
N TYR A 71 12.86 0.63 4.03
CA TYR A 71 12.56 1.36 5.27
C TYR A 71 11.16 2.00 5.30
N GLY A 72 10.69 2.51 4.17
CA GLY A 72 9.40 3.19 4.04
C GLY A 72 8.18 2.26 4.11
N ALA A 73 7.07 2.68 3.49
CA ALA A 73 5.83 1.92 3.41
C ALA A 73 6.02 0.51 2.82
N SER A 74 7.04 0.32 1.99
CA SER A 74 7.34 -0.95 1.32
C SER A 74 7.64 -2.09 2.29
N GLY A 75 8.35 -1.83 3.38
CA GLY A 75 8.64 -2.83 4.42
C GLY A 75 7.73 -2.73 5.66
N ARG A 76 6.70 -1.89 5.62
CA ARG A 76 5.76 -1.66 6.75
C ARG A 76 4.31 -2.01 6.41
N ASN A 77 4.03 -2.41 5.17
CA ASN A 77 2.68 -2.68 4.70
C ASN A 77 2.08 -3.96 5.29
N GLY A 78 0.81 -4.21 5.01
CA GLY A 78 0.07 -5.37 5.51
C GLY A 78 0.25 -6.65 4.70
N GLY A 79 1.15 -6.68 3.71
CA GLY A 79 1.41 -7.86 2.88
C GLY A 79 0.28 -8.23 1.92
N TRP A 80 -0.52 -7.27 1.47
CA TRP A 80 -1.62 -7.43 0.52
C TRP A 80 -1.18 -7.10 -0.90
N LEU A 81 -0.82 -8.10 -1.68
CA LEU A 81 -0.59 -7.98 -3.12
C LEU A 81 -1.94 -8.01 -3.82
N SER A 82 -2.67 -6.90 -3.77
CA SER A 82 -4.06 -6.76 -4.24
C SER A 82 -4.13 -6.20 -5.65
N GLY A 83 -5.05 -6.73 -6.46
CA GLY A 83 -5.32 -6.27 -7.82
C GLY A 83 -6.15 -4.98 -7.91
N GLU A 84 -6.45 -4.32 -6.81
CA GLU A 84 -7.20 -3.07 -6.83
C GLU A 84 -6.30 -1.87 -7.15
N PRO A 85 -6.64 -1.03 -8.16
CA PRO A 85 -5.91 0.20 -8.44
C PRO A 85 -6.23 1.28 -7.40
N ALA A 86 -5.26 2.12 -7.07
CA ALA A 86 -5.51 3.33 -6.31
C ALA A 86 -6.36 4.31 -7.12
N GLY A 87 -7.46 4.77 -6.54
CA GLY A 87 -8.37 5.71 -7.17
C GLY A 87 -9.65 5.08 -7.71
N GLN A 88 -10.61 5.94 -7.95
CA GLN A 88 -11.93 5.48 -8.40
C GLN A 88 -11.96 5.29 -9.91
N PHE A 89 -12.55 4.19 -10.37
CA PHE A 89 -12.82 3.92 -11.77
C PHE A 89 -13.40 5.12 -12.52
N ARG A 90 -14.45 5.77 -11.95
CA ARG A 90 -15.12 6.93 -12.56
C ARG A 90 -14.17 8.12 -12.84
N ARG A 91 -13.11 8.28 -12.05
CA ARG A 91 -12.13 9.37 -12.24
C ARG A 91 -11.22 9.11 -13.41
N TYR A 92 -10.75 7.89 -13.55
CA TYR A 92 -9.98 7.47 -14.71
C TYR A 92 -10.83 7.46 -15.98
N ALA A 93 -12.05 6.91 -15.89
CA ALA A 93 -12.98 6.87 -17.00
C ALA A 93 -13.40 8.26 -17.51
N LYS A 94 -13.56 9.23 -16.59
CA LYS A 94 -13.91 10.63 -16.96
C LYS A 94 -12.85 11.28 -17.86
N THR A 95 -11.58 10.97 -17.66
CA THR A 95 -10.47 11.61 -18.39
C THR A 95 -9.99 10.82 -19.60
N HIS A 96 -10.11 9.49 -19.58
CA HIS A 96 -9.52 8.60 -20.61
C HIS A 96 -10.51 7.57 -21.18
N GLY A 97 -11.80 7.63 -20.80
CA GLY A 97 -12.81 6.67 -21.22
C GLY A 97 -12.86 5.42 -20.33
N ALA A 98 -14.00 4.72 -20.39
CA ALA A 98 -14.24 3.54 -19.56
C ALA A 98 -13.29 2.38 -19.90
N ASP A 99 -12.98 2.18 -21.18
CA ASP A 99 -12.11 1.09 -21.62
C ASP A 99 -10.68 1.26 -21.12
N SER A 100 -10.16 2.48 -21.06
CA SER A 100 -8.86 2.77 -20.47
C SER A 100 -8.83 2.51 -18.95
N ALA A 101 -9.92 2.81 -18.24
CA ALA A 101 -10.03 2.48 -16.82
C ALA A 101 -10.13 0.96 -16.56
N LYS A 102 -10.84 0.22 -17.43
CA LYS A 102 -10.87 -1.25 -17.41
C LYS A 102 -9.50 -1.85 -17.71
N LEU A 103 -8.77 -1.26 -18.65
CA LEU A 103 -7.43 -1.67 -19.00
C LEU A 103 -6.48 -1.55 -17.79
N LEU A 104 -6.55 -0.44 -17.04
CA LEU A 104 -5.79 -0.29 -15.79
C LEU A 104 -6.12 -1.39 -14.79
N GLN A 105 -7.41 -1.69 -14.60
CA GLN A 105 -7.85 -2.74 -13.68
C GLN A 105 -7.32 -4.13 -14.11
N ARG A 106 -7.39 -4.47 -15.41
CA ARG A 106 -6.86 -5.73 -15.93
C ARG A 106 -5.36 -5.83 -15.70
N ASN A 107 -4.62 -4.79 -16.04
CA ASN A 107 -3.18 -4.75 -15.80
C ASN A 107 -2.82 -4.87 -14.32
N MET A 108 -3.65 -4.39 -13.40
CA MET A 108 -3.46 -4.61 -11.96
C MET A 108 -3.64 -6.08 -11.58
N PHE A 109 -4.64 -6.78 -12.14
CA PHE A 109 -4.82 -8.22 -11.92
C PHE A 109 -3.62 -9.02 -12.44
N ASP A 110 -3.21 -8.77 -13.68
CA ASP A 110 -2.08 -9.45 -14.34
C ASP A 110 -0.75 -9.17 -13.60
N THR A 111 -0.64 -8.01 -12.96
CA THR A 111 0.56 -7.63 -12.20
C THR A 111 0.78 -8.49 -10.96
N ILE A 112 -0.25 -9.10 -10.39
CA ILE A 112 -0.09 -10.05 -9.28
C ILE A 112 0.76 -11.24 -9.72
N ASP A 113 0.40 -11.80 -10.88
CA ASP A 113 1.11 -12.96 -11.44
C ASP A 113 2.53 -12.57 -11.92
N GLU A 114 2.70 -11.36 -12.44
CA GLU A 114 4.04 -10.82 -12.76
C GLU A 114 4.93 -10.73 -11.51
N VAL A 115 4.43 -10.18 -10.39
CA VAL A 115 5.19 -10.11 -9.13
C VAL A 115 5.56 -11.51 -8.62
N ILE A 116 4.62 -12.47 -8.66
CA ILE A 116 4.86 -13.86 -8.26
C ILE A 116 5.90 -14.51 -9.18
N SER A 117 5.78 -14.31 -10.48
CA SER A 117 6.72 -14.83 -11.49
C SER A 117 8.13 -14.29 -11.29
N VAL A 118 8.26 -12.98 -11.05
CA VAL A 118 9.57 -12.39 -10.75
C VAL A 118 10.13 -12.94 -9.44
N ALA A 119 9.33 -13.04 -8.37
CA ALA A 119 9.78 -13.62 -7.12
C ALA A 119 10.34 -15.04 -7.32
N SER A 120 9.62 -15.87 -8.07
CA SER A 120 10.07 -17.23 -8.40
C SER A 120 11.36 -17.24 -9.23
N ARG A 121 11.43 -16.42 -10.27
CA ARG A 121 12.62 -16.32 -11.16
C ARG A 121 13.86 -15.84 -10.43
N GLU A 122 13.69 -14.90 -9.51
CA GLU A 122 14.79 -14.31 -8.73
C GLU A 122 15.12 -15.09 -7.44
N GLY A 123 14.37 -16.17 -7.16
CA GLY A 123 14.58 -16.98 -5.95
C GLY A 123 14.17 -16.25 -4.66
N ILE A 124 13.21 -15.34 -4.71
CA ILE A 124 12.73 -14.57 -3.56
C ILE A 124 11.68 -15.39 -2.81
N ASP A 125 12.08 -15.99 -1.69
CA ASP A 125 11.17 -16.68 -0.77
C ASP A 125 10.56 -15.68 0.21
N ALA A 126 9.36 -15.20 -0.10
CA ALA A 126 8.63 -14.22 0.67
C ALA A 126 7.24 -14.70 1.13
N ASP A 127 7.08 -16.01 1.38
CA ASP A 127 5.85 -16.63 1.88
C ASP A 127 4.62 -16.29 1.01
N ILE A 128 4.80 -16.15 -0.31
CA ILE A 128 3.75 -15.70 -1.23
C ILE A 128 2.74 -16.84 -1.42
N VAL A 129 1.45 -16.54 -1.16
CA VAL A 129 0.34 -17.44 -1.43
C VAL A 129 -0.79 -16.67 -2.09
N LYS A 130 -1.15 -17.03 -3.33
CA LYS A 130 -2.27 -16.44 -4.07
C LYS A 130 -3.57 -17.19 -3.72
N ASP A 131 -4.28 -16.70 -2.71
CA ASP A 131 -5.50 -17.34 -2.18
C ASP A 131 -6.70 -16.39 -2.17
N GLY A 132 -6.49 -15.16 -2.68
CA GLY A 132 -7.53 -14.17 -2.84
C GLY A 132 -7.74 -13.28 -1.63
N LEU A 133 -8.83 -12.51 -1.73
CA LEU A 133 -9.21 -11.48 -0.77
C LEU A 133 -10.69 -11.61 -0.44
N ILE A 134 -11.03 -11.54 0.84
CA ILE A 134 -12.40 -11.51 1.36
C ILE A 134 -12.68 -10.14 1.99
N HIS A 135 -13.73 -9.47 1.55
CA HIS A 135 -14.33 -8.35 2.27
C HIS A 135 -15.59 -8.81 2.99
N VAL A 136 -15.63 -8.64 4.30
CA VAL A 136 -16.72 -9.12 5.16
C VAL A 136 -17.68 -7.99 5.51
N ALA A 137 -18.99 -8.22 5.37
CA ALA A 137 -20.04 -7.35 5.86
C ALA A 137 -20.57 -7.86 7.19
N THR A 138 -20.57 -7.02 8.23
CA THR A 138 -21.07 -7.33 9.57
C THR A 138 -22.38 -6.62 9.92
N ASN A 139 -22.90 -5.76 9.03
CA ASN A 139 -24.21 -5.12 9.16
C ASN A 139 -24.88 -4.95 7.79
N ALA A 140 -26.15 -4.56 7.79
CA ALA A 140 -26.95 -4.46 6.57
C ALA A 140 -26.42 -3.42 5.58
N ALA A 141 -25.93 -2.27 6.07
CA ALA A 141 -25.40 -1.22 5.21
C ALA A 141 -24.10 -1.65 4.50
N GLN A 142 -23.22 -2.37 5.20
CA GLN A 142 -22.01 -2.94 4.62
C GLN A 142 -22.34 -3.97 3.53
N LEU A 143 -23.29 -4.89 3.81
CA LEU A 143 -23.70 -5.89 2.84
C LEU A 143 -24.28 -5.24 1.58
N GLN A 144 -25.13 -4.22 1.73
CA GLN A 144 -25.66 -3.49 0.58
C GLN A 144 -24.56 -2.81 -0.23
N ARG A 145 -23.56 -2.18 0.42
CA ARG A 145 -22.43 -1.57 -0.28
C ARG A 145 -21.62 -2.60 -1.07
N LEU A 146 -21.35 -3.78 -0.47
CA LEU A 146 -20.64 -4.86 -1.16
C LEU A 146 -21.42 -5.37 -2.36
N THR A 147 -22.73 -5.60 -2.21
CA THR A 147 -23.59 -6.02 -3.32
C THR A 147 -23.58 -5.01 -4.46
N HIS A 148 -23.79 -3.72 -4.15
CA HIS A 148 -23.72 -2.66 -5.16
C HIS A 148 -22.32 -2.55 -5.83
N HIS A 149 -21.26 -2.78 -5.06
CA HIS A 149 -19.90 -2.77 -5.59
C HIS A 149 -19.71 -3.91 -6.60
N VAL A 150 -20.09 -5.13 -6.26
CA VAL A 150 -20.01 -6.29 -7.15
C VAL A 150 -20.89 -6.09 -8.40
N ASP A 151 -22.13 -5.62 -8.24
CA ASP A 151 -23.00 -5.34 -9.37
C ASP A 151 -22.41 -4.28 -10.30
N HIS A 152 -21.80 -3.23 -9.73
CA HIS A 152 -21.11 -2.22 -10.51
C HIS A 152 -19.92 -2.80 -11.30
N LEU A 153 -19.10 -3.63 -10.67
CA LEU A 153 -17.99 -4.30 -11.35
C LEU A 153 -18.48 -5.22 -12.47
N ARG A 154 -19.58 -5.94 -12.27
CA ARG A 154 -20.20 -6.76 -13.31
C ARG A 154 -20.65 -5.93 -14.51
N THR A 155 -21.19 -4.72 -14.29
CA THR A 155 -21.50 -3.81 -15.41
C THR A 155 -20.29 -3.35 -16.19
N GLN A 156 -19.10 -3.44 -15.59
CA GLN A 156 -17.83 -3.14 -16.26
C GLN A 156 -17.24 -4.34 -16.99
N GLY A 157 -17.89 -5.51 -16.91
CA GLY A 157 -17.49 -6.72 -17.63
C GLY A 157 -16.64 -7.71 -16.82
N TRP A 158 -16.51 -7.51 -15.48
CA TRP A 158 -15.88 -8.49 -14.59
C TRP A 158 -16.87 -9.63 -14.32
N GLY A 159 -16.42 -10.86 -14.53
CA GLY A 159 -17.28 -12.04 -14.52
C GLY A 159 -17.26 -12.82 -13.21
N ALA A 160 -17.84 -14.01 -13.28
CA ALA A 160 -17.84 -14.95 -12.15
C ALA A 160 -16.44 -15.47 -11.81
N ASP A 161 -15.47 -15.42 -12.73
CA ASP A 161 -14.09 -15.80 -12.46
C ASP A 161 -13.32 -14.74 -11.64
N ASP A 162 -13.85 -13.52 -11.57
CA ASP A 162 -13.19 -12.39 -10.91
C ASP A 162 -13.81 -12.06 -9.55
N LEU A 163 -15.13 -12.27 -9.39
CA LEU A 163 -15.90 -11.71 -8.30
C LEU A 163 -17.00 -12.67 -7.81
N PHE A 164 -17.05 -12.89 -6.51
CA PHE A 164 -18.05 -13.75 -5.87
C PHE A 164 -18.68 -13.06 -4.67
N LEU A 165 -20.02 -12.93 -4.66
CA LEU A 165 -20.74 -12.65 -3.42
C LEU A 165 -20.85 -13.96 -2.63
N LEU A 166 -20.48 -13.89 -1.36
CA LEU A 166 -20.53 -15.02 -0.44
C LEU A 166 -21.72 -14.86 0.49
N THR A 167 -22.54 -15.89 0.58
CA THR A 167 -23.54 -16.06 1.65
C THR A 167 -22.85 -16.20 3.00
N PRO A 168 -23.53 -16.04 4.14
CA PRO A 168 -22.93 -16.29 5.45
C PRO A 168 -22.35 -17.71 5.60
N SER A 169 -22.97 -18.73 4.99
CA SER A 169 -22.49 -20.12 5.00
C SER A 169 -21.19 -20.27 4.22
N GLU A 170 -21.15 -19.81 2.97
CA GLU A 170 -19.97 -19.88 2.10
C GLU A 170 -18.79 -19.09 2.68
N LEU A 171 -19.06 -17.95 3.34
CA LEU A 171 -18.04 -17.18 4.04
C LEU A 171 -17.51 -17.97 5.24
N GLY A 172 -18.40 -18.61 6.03
CA GLY A 172 -18.04 -19.39 7.21
C GLY A 172 -17.16 -20.62 6.90
N GLU A 173 -17.24 -21.15 5.67
CA GLU A 173 -16.36 -22.23 5.17
C GLU A 173 -14.91 -21.74 4.93
N ARG A 174 -14.71 -20.45 4.72
CA ARG A 174 -13.39 -19.82 4.48
C ARG A 174 -12.83 -19.16 5.72
N VAL A 175 -13.67 -18.40 6.44
CA VAL A 175 -13.29 -17.71 7.67
C VAL A 175 -14.52 -17.35 8.49
N GLN A 176 -14.46 -17.60 9.81
CA GLN A 176 -15.55 -17.25 10.72
C GLN A 176 -15.31 -15.88 11.35
N VAL A 177 -15.98 -14.86 10.82
CA VAL A 177 -15.97 -13.51 11.38
C VAL A 177 -17.25 -13.27 12.16
N ALA A 178 -17.10 -12.81 13.41
CA ALA A 178 -18.24 -12.58 14.28
C ALA A 178 -19.23 -11.57 13.70
N GLY A 179 -20.52 -11.92 13.71
CA GLY A 179 -21.58 -11.07 13.19
C GLY A 179 -21.62 -10.94 11.66
N ALA A 180 -20.88 -11.77 10.93
CA ALA A 180 -20.86 -11.75 9.48
C ALA A 180 -22.26 -12.01 8.88
N ARG A 181 -22.62 -11.20 7.89
CA ARG A 181 -23.89 -11.29 7.13
C ARG A 181 -23.68 -11.71 5.68
N GLY A 182 -22.45 -11.93 5.28
CA GLY A 182 -22.00 -12.27 3.96
C GLY A 182 -20.71 -11.52 3.62
N GLY A 183 -20.25 -11.70 2.41
CA GLY A 183 -18.99 -11.12 1.97
C GLY A 183 -18.87 -11.05 0.46
N PHE A 184 -17.72 -10.60 0.03
CA PHE A 184 -17.29 -10.59 -1.34
C PHE A 184 -15.89 -11.22 -1.39
N TRP A 185 -15.66 -12.15 -2.30
CA TRP A 185 -14.34 -12.75 -2.54
C TRP A 185 -13.87 -12.49 -3.95
N THR A 186 -12.57 -12.27 -4.12
CA THR A 186 -11.89 -12.17 -5.41
C THR A 186 -10.59 -12.98 -5.40
N PRO A 187 -10.22 -13.71 -6.47
CA PRO A 187 -8.96 -14.43 -6.57
C PRO A 187 -7.75 -13.49 -6.78
N HIS A 188 -8.00 -12.22 -7.10
CA HIS A 188 -6.98 -11.25 -7.49
C HIS A 188 -6.27 -10.63 -6.29
N CYS A 189 -5.72 -11.48 -5.43
CA CYS A 189 -4.88 -11.06 -4.31
C CYS A 189 -3.97 -12.20 -3.83
N ALA A 190 -2.79 -11.83 -3.32
CA ALA A 190 -1.88 -12.77 -2.69
C ALA A 190 -1.35 -12.20 -1.38
N ARG A 191 -1.14 -13.09 -0.40
CA ARG A 191 -0.40 -12.80 0.82
C ARG A 191 1.09 -12.77 0.51
N ILE A 192 1.84 -11.85 1.14
CA ILE A 192 3.28 -11.76 1.02
C ILE A 192 3.91 -11.33 2.35
N HIS A 193 5.16 -11.76 2.63
CA HIS A 193 5.98 -11.24 3.71
C HIS A 193 6.78 -10.02 3.24
N PRO A 194 6.42 -8.78 3.61
CA PRO A 194 6.98 -7.56 3.04
C PRO A 194 8.50 -7.45 3.13
N ALA A 195 9.10 -7.73 4.30
CA ALA A 195 10.54 -7.55 4.47
C ALA A 195 11.37 -8.59 3.70
N LYS A 196 10.95 -9.87 3.68
CA LYS A 196 11.60 -10.91 2.85
C LYS A 196 11.58 -10.49 1.37
N PHE A 197 10.43 -10.02 0.90
CA PHE A 197 10.29 -9.56 -0.48
C PHE A 197 11.19 -8.36 -0.79
N MET A 198 11.24 -7.37 0.11
CA MET A 198 12.09 -6.18 -0.07
C MET A 198 13.56 -6.51 -0.14
N ILE A 199 14.05 -7.39 0.75
CA ILE A 199 15.45 -7.80 0.77
C ILE A 199 15.79 -8.54 -0.53
N GLY A 200 15.00 -9.55 -0.89
CA GLY A 200 15.24 -10.33 -2.10
C GLY A 200 15.17 -9.51 -3.39
N LEU A 201 14.23 -8.54 -3.47
CA LEU A 201 14.16 -7.65 -4.63
C LEU A 201 15.37 -6.69 -4.71
N ALA A 202 15.85 -6.17 -3.57
CA ALA A 202 17.04 -5.33 -3.55
C ALA A 202 18.28 -6.12 -4.01
N GLU A 203 18.44 -7.35 -3.55
CA GLU A 203 19.52 -8.25 -3.99
C GLU A 203 19.43 -8.59 -5.48
N ALA A 204 18.20 -8.82 -6.00
CA ALA A 204 17.97 -9.05 -7.43
C ALA A 204 18.41 -7.83 -8.27
N VAL A 205 18.08 -6.63 -7.81
CA VAL A 205 18.46 -5.37 -8.46
C VAL A 205 20.00 -5.21 -8.48
N GLU A 206 20.67 -5.54 -7.37
CA GLU A 206 22.15 -5.48 -7.30
C GLU A 206 22.81 -6.51 -8.21
N ARG A 207 22.24 -7.72 -8.34
CA ARG A 207 22.73 -8.74 -9.30
C ARG A 207 22.66 -8.26 -10.77
N LEU A 208 21.75 -7.34 -11.07
CA LEU A 208 21.67 -6.69 -12.39
C LEU A 208 22.65 -5.51 -12.58
N GLY A 209 23.56 -5.29 -11.63
CA GLY A 209 24.59 -4.24 -11.72
C GLY A 209 24.17 -2.86 -11.21
N VAL A 210 22.99 -2.74 -10.62
CA VAL A 210 22.53 -1.48 -10.00
C VAL A 210 23.23 -1.27 -8.66
N THR A 211 23.68 -0.04 -8.38
CA THR A 211 24.26 0.31 -7.08
C THR A 211 23.23 1.00 -6.21
N ILE A 212 23.04 0.51 -4.97
CA ILE A 212 22.18 1.12 -3.96
C ILE A 212 23.06 1.81 -2.91
N TYR A 213 22.93 3.12 -2.78
CA TYR A 213 23.60 3.92 -1.75
C TYR A 213 22.63 4.23 -0.61
N GLU A 214 22.87 3.63 0.55
CA GLU A 214 22.10 3.88 1.79
C GLU A 214 22.74 4.97 2.64
N ASP A 215 22.13 5.38 3.76
CA ASP A 215 22.58 6.52 4.58
C ASP A 215 22.89 7.78 3.74
N THR A 216 22.14 7.97 2.65
CA THR A 216 22.35 9.05 1.68
C THR A 216 21.03 9.75 1.39
N ALA A 217 20.76 10.84 2.11
CA ALA A 217 19.54 11.62 1.95
C ALA A 217 19.63 12.56 0.73
N ALA A 218 18.67 12.47 -0.18
CA ALA A 218 18.48 13.50 -1.20
C ALA A 218 17.89 14.76 -0.56
N GLU A 219 18.51 15.91 -0.79
CA GLU A 219 18.10 17.23 -0.30
C GLU A 219 17.29 17.99 -1.35
N THR A 220 17.79 17.99 -2.58
CA THR A 220 17.12 18.61 -3.73
C THR A 220 17.17 17.70 -4.95
N ILE A 221 16.12 17.78 -5.75
CA ILE A 221 15.99 17.04 -7.01
C ILE A 221 15.64 18.04 -8.11
N SER A 222 16.46 18.07 -9.15
CA SER A 222 16.27 18.93 -10.32
C SER A 222 16.57 18.18 -11.62
N ALA A 223 16.34 18.82 -12.75
CA ALA A 223 16.68 18.23 -14.05
C ALA A 223 18.16 17.86 -14.09
N GLY A 224 18.44 16.58 -14.31
CA GLY A 224 19.80 16.08 -14.42
C GLY A 224 20.59 15.95 -13.12
N THR A 225 20.05 16.30 -11.95
CA THR A 225 20.83 16.30 -10.70
C THR A 225 20.03 15.91 -9.46
N VAL A 226 20.69 15.16 -8.56
CA VAL A 226 20.25 14.89 -7.19
C VAL A 226 21.35 15.37 -6.25
N ALA A 227 21.08 16.40 -5.44
CA ALA A 227 22.01 16.88 -4.43
C ALA A 227 21.81 16.14 -3.12
N THR A 228 22.91 15.74 -2.48
CA THR A 228 22.95 15.09 -1.18
C THR A 228 24.03 15.72 -0.31
N GLY A 229 24.00 15.54 0.99
CA GLY A 229 25.08 15.97 1.89
C GLY A 229 26.43 15.27 1.65
N ARG A 230 26.47 14.24 0.79
CA ARG A 230 27.69 13.47 0.45
C ARG A 230 28.24 13.76 -0.95
N GLY A 231 27.51 14.52 -1.77
CA GLY A 231 27.90 14.86 -3.14
C GLY A 231 26.68 14.93 -4.06
N THR A 232 26.92 15.32 -5.29
CA THR A 232 25.90 15.42 -6.33
C THR A 232 25.90 14.18 -7.21
N VAL A 233 24.74 13.62 -7.47
CA VAL A 233 24.54 12.60 -8.51
C VAL A 233 24.05 13.30 -9.76
N THR A 234 24.84 13.24 -10.83
CA THR A 234 24.44 13.72 -12.16
C THR A 234 23.87 12.56 -12.97
N ALA A 235 22.72 12.76 -13.61
CA ALA A 235 22.07 11.70 -14.37
C ALA A 235 21.24 12.26 -15.53
N ARG A 236 21.17 11.52 -16.64
CA ARG A 236 20.25 11.87 -17.74
C ARG A 236 18.79 11.79 -17.30
N TYR A 237 18.45 10.78 -16.50
CA TYR A 237 17.10 10.56 -15.97
C TYR A 237 17.12 10.54 -14.45
N VAL A 238 16.15 11.22 -13.83
CA VAL A 238 15.99 11.25 -12.38
C VAL A 238 14.59 10.76 -12.01
N VAL A 239 14.51 9.63 -11.31
CA VAL A 239 13.24 9.02 -10.88
C VAL A 239 12.98 9.34 -9.41
N GLN A 240 11.85 9.97 -9.12
CA GLN A 240 11.39 10.25 -7.74
C GLN A 240 10.46 9.13 -7.29
N ALA A 241 10.92 8.29 -6.36
CA ALA A 241 10.22 7.13 -5.81
C ALA A 241 9.98 7.26 -4.29
N LEU A 242 9.58 8.46 -3.84
CA LEU A 242 9.57 8.86 -2.43
C LEU A 242 8.22 8.67 -1.74
N GLU A 243 7.14 8.49 -2.48
CA GLU A 243 5.78 8.25 -1.98
C GLU A 243 5.42 9.20 -0.81
N GLY A 244 5.10 8.67 0.39
CA GLY A 244 4.75 9.46 1.57
C GLY A 244 5.84 10.41 2.07
N TYR A 245 7.08 10.24 1.64
CA TYR A 245 8.21 11.11 2.00
C TYR A 245 8.46 12.24 1.00
N THR A 246 7.63 12.39 -0.02
CA THR A 246 7.74 13.45 -1.04
C THR A 246 7.77 14.86 -0.43
N ASP A 247 7.07 15.10 0.68
CA ASP A 247 7.06 16.38 1.41
C ASP A 247 8.44 16.79 1.99
N SER A 248 9.39 15.85 2.12
CA SER A 248 10.74 16.12 2.63
C SER A 248 11.65 16.81 1.59
N ILE A 249 11.30 16.76 0.31
CA ILE A 249 12.08 17.39 -0.76
C ILE A 249 11.64 18.84 -0.97
N ALA A 250 12.61 19.74 -1.09
CA ALA A 250 12.37 21.16 -1.34
C ALA A 250 11.46 21.36 -2.56
N GLY A 251 10.42 22.21 -2.43
CA GLY A 251 9.46 22.50 -3.50
C GLY A 251 8.37 21.44 -3.74
N GLN A 252 8.44 20.25 -3.09
CA GLN A 252 7.49 19.15 -3.28
C GLN A 252 6.34 19.14 -2.26
N ARG A 253 6.36 20.04 -1.28
CA ARG A 253 5.34 20.09 -0.21
C ARG A 253 3.91 20.13 -0.76
N ARG A 254 3.01 19.40 -0.07
CA ARG A 254 1.58 19.30 -0.35
C ARG A 254 1.21 18.63 -1.68
N LYS A 255 2.16 18.02 -2.38
CA LYS A 255 1.84 17.18 -3.54
C LYS A 255 1.12 15.92 -3.11
N LEU A 256 1.67 15.24 -2.12
CA LEU A 256 1.06 14.08 -1.46
C LEU A 256 0.86 14.40 0.02
N MET A 257 -0.24 13.97 0.61
CA MET A 257 -0.47 14.06 2.05
C MET A 257 0.06 12.78 2.70
N PRO A 258 1.04 12.87 3.61
CA PRO A 258 1.51 11.70 4.32
C PRO A 258 0.45 11.24 5.32
N MET A 259 -0.14 10.09 5.07
CA MET A 259 -1.13 9.48 5.95
C MET A 259 -0.57 8.25 6.65
N ASN A 260 -0.80 8.16 7.96
CA ASN A 260 -0.39 7.01 8.75
C ASN A 260 -1.36 5.84 8.54
N SER A 261 -0.82 4.64 8.41
CA SER A 261 -1.51 3.38 8.54
C SER A 261 -0.84 2.57 9.63
N SER A 262 -1.60 2.13 10.61
CA SER A 262 -1.08 1.44 11.78
C SER A 262 -1.39 -0.05 11.73
N MET A 263 -0.48 -0.87 12.25
CA MET A 263 -0.58 -2.31 12.28
C MET A 263 -0.34 -2.83 13.70
N ILE A 264 -0.98 -3.94 14.01
CA ILE A 264 -0.68 -4.82 15.16
C ILE A 264 -0.44 -6.23 14.65
N VAL A 265 0.32 -7.02 15.38
CA VAL A 265 0.46 -8.45 15.15
C VAL A 265 0.35 -9.21 16.48
N THR A 266 -0.39 -10.31 16.47
CA THR A 266 -0.53 -11.19 17.64
C THR A 266 0.75 -12.00 17.87
N GLU A 267 0.86 -12.63 19.03
CA GLU A 267 1.69 -13.83 19.20
C GLU A 267 1.21 -14.94 18.24
N PRO A 268 2.01 -16.00 18.00
CA PRO A 268 1.52 -17.19 17.30
C PRO A 268 0.30 -17.75 18.03
N LEU A 269 -0.80 -17.94 17.30
CA LEU A 269 -2.05 -18.45 17.89
C LEU A 269 -2.02 -19.96 17.99
N SER A 270 -2.63 -20.50 19.07
CA SER A 270 -2.71 -21.93 19.27
C SER A 270 -3.59 -22.63 18.21
N PRO A 271 -3.38 -23.92 17.96
CA PRO A 271 -4.25 -24.67 17.05
C PRO A 271 -5.74 -24.62 17.42
N SER A 272 -6.07 -24.54 18.72
CA SER A 272 -7.45 -24.43 19.19
C SER A 272 -8.07 -23.08 18.83
N VAL A 273 -7.34 -21.98 18.95
CA VAL A 273 -7.78 -20.65 18.52
C VAL A 273 -7.98 -20.61 17.00
N TRP A 274 -7.07 -21.18 16.22
CA TRP A 274 -7.23 -21.28 14.76
C TRP A 274 -8.42 -22.13 14.34
N ALA A 275 -8.70 -23.24 15.05
CA ALA A 275 -9.87 -24.06 14.80
C ALA A 275 -11.18 -23.28 15.06
N GLU A 276 -11.23 -22.43 16.09
CA GLU A 276 -12.38 -21.57 16.39
C GLU A 276 -12.55 -20.44 15.36
N ILE A 277 -11.44 -19.82 14.90
CA ILE A 277 -11.47 -18.80 13.84
C ILE A 277 -11.90 -19.41 12.50
N GLY A 278 -11.64 -20.70 12.27
CA GLY A 278 -12.02 -21.39 11.03
C GLY A 278 -11.45 -20.72 9.78
N TRP A 279 -10.21 -20.29 9.82
CA TRP A 279 -9.49 -19.66 8.70
C TRP A 279 -8.30 -20.54 8.27
N PRO A 280 -8.58 -21.63 7.49
CA PRO A 280 -7.54 -22.59 7.11
C PRO A 280 -6.61 -22.08 6.00
N GLY A 281 -7.12 -21.23 5.13
CA GLY A 281 -6.41 -20.70 3.96
C GLY A 281 -5.49 -19.52 4.27
N ALA A 282 -5.01 -18.90 3.21
CA ALA A 282 -4.18 -17.70 3.23
C ALA A 282 -4.87 -16.50 2.60
N GLU A 283 -6.18 -16.56 2.41
CA GLU A 283 -6.96 -15.40 1.95
C GLU A 283 -6.69 -14.20 2.85
N LEU A 284 -6.65 -13.05 2.25
CA LEU A 284 -6.59 -11.81 3.00
C LEU A 284 -8.01 -11.41 3.41
N VAL A 285 -8.19 -10.93 4.64
CA VAL A 285 -9.53 -10.65 5.17
C VAL A 285 -9.63 -9.20 5.61
N GLY A 286 -10.55 -8.46 4.99
CA GLY A 286 -10.91 -7.10 5.36
C GLY A 286 -12.36 -6.97 5.78
N ASP A 287 -12.66 -5.97 6.61
CA ASP A 287 -14.04 -5.58 6.84
C ASP A 287 -14.50 -4.52 5.83
N SER A 288 -15.80 -4.25 5.82
CA SER A 288 -16.45 -3.28 4.92
C SER A 288 -16.87 -1.99 5.62
N GLY A 289 -16.21 -1.64 6.74
CA GLY A 289 -16.40 -0.36 7.42
C GLY A 289 -15.84 0.82 6.64
N HIS A 290 -16.33 2.05 6.91
CA HIS A 290 -15.74 3.28 6.36
C HIS A 290 -14.32 3.51 6.87
N SER A 291 -14.07 3.13 8.13
CA SER A 291 -12.73 3.03 8.73
C SER A 291 -12.31 1.56 8.74
N PHE A 292 -12.07 1.01 7.54
CA PHE A 292 -11.84 -0.42 7.35
C PHE A 292 -10.56 -0.91 8.03
N ALA A 293 -10.61 -2.18 8.42
CA ALA A 293 -9.45 -2.98 8.83
C ALA A 293 -9.14 -4.04 7.77
N TYR A 294 -7.88 -4.43 7.72
CA TYR A 294 -7.38 -5.45 6.82
C TYR A 294 -6.42 -6.36 7.58
N SER A 295 -6.48 -7.65 7.31
CA SER A 295 -5.71 -8.64 8.05
C SER A 295 -5.17 -9.74 7.17
N GLN A 296 -4.05 -10.32 7.60
CA GLN A 296 -3.53 -11.57 7.05
C GLN A 296 -3.20 -12.56 8.16
N ARG A 297 -3.34 -13.84 7.85
CA ARG A 297 -2.74 -14.93 8.58
C ARG A 297 -1.29 -15.07 8.11
N THR A 298 -0.32 -14.87 9.00
CA THR A 298 1.10 -15.02 8.67
C THR A 298 1.49 -16.50 8.52
N ALA A 299 2.62 -16.77 7.89
CA ALA A 299 3.10 -18.15 7.69
C ALA A 299 3.37 -18.88 9.02
N ASP A 300 3.78 -18.14 10.06
CA ASP A 300 4.05 -18.64 11.40
C ASP A 300 2.82 -18.66 12.34
N GLY A 301 1.62 -18.46 11.78
CA GLY A 301 0.35 -18.61 12.52
C GLY A 301 -0.02 -17.44 13.44
N ARG A 302 0.20 -16.21 13.02
CA ARG A 302 -0.26 -14.99 13.70
C ARG A 302 -1.36 -14.31 12.89
N ILE A 303 -2.05 -13.35 13.49
CA ILE A 303 -2.86 -12.38 12.74
C ILE A 303 -2.14 -11.04 12.76
N ALA A 304 -1.74 -10.56 11.59
CA ALA A 304 -1.35 -9.18 11.38
C ALA A 304 -2.57 -8.38 10.91
N LEU A 305 -2.98 -7.36 11.67
CA LEU A 305 -4.15 -6.54 11.37
C LEU A 305 -3.77 -5.08 11.30
N GLY A 306 -4.20 -4.42 10.24
CA GLY A 306 -3.98 -3.01 10.01
C GLY A 306 -5.26 -2.19 9.86
N GLY A 307 -5.13 -0.88 10.03
CA GLY A 307 -6.20 0.07 9.85
C GLY A 307 -5.73 1.51 9.93
N ARG A 308 -6.64 2.44 9.70
CA ARG A 308 -6.28 3.87 9.61
C ARG A 308 -5.99 4.53 10.95
N GLY A 309 -6.45 4.00 12.09
CA GLY A 309 -6.16 4.55 13.43
C GLY A 309 -6.26 6.08 13.52
N VAL A 310 -5.12 6.77 13.63
CA VAL A 310 -4.97 8.24 13.52
C VAL A 310 -4.29 8.54 12.18
N PRO A 311 -5.07 8.81 11.11
CA PRO A 311 -4.55 8.78 9.76
C PRO A 311 -3.69 9.98 9.38
N TYR A 312 -3.87 11.14 10.00
CA TYR A 312 -3.12 12.34 9.70
C TYR A 312 -2.80 13.15 10.96
N ASN A 313 -1.52 13.45 11.15
CA ASN A 313 -1.04 14.33 12.21
C ASN A 313 -0.79 15.73 11.68
N PHE A 314 -0.97 16.74 12.54
CA PHE A 314 -0.72 18.15 12.20
C PHE A 314 0.68 18.34 11.61
N ALA A 315 0.75 19.22 10.60
CA ALA A 315 1.98 19.55 9.89
C ALA A 315 2.69 18.35 9.22
N SER A 316 1.93 17.32 8.81
CA SER A 316 2.49 16.11 8.16
C SER A 316 3.46 15.32 9.04
N SER A 317 3.38 15.45 10.37
CA SER A 317 4.28 14.74 11.28
C SER A 317 3.99 13.23 11.31
N PHE A 318 5.04 12.43 11.45
CA PHE A 318 4.96 10.98 11.63
C PHE A 318 6.16 10.48 12.45
N ALA A 319 6.01 9.31 13.07
CA ALA A 319 7.10 8.67 13.80
C ALA A 319 8.06 7.98 12.80
N ALA A 320 9.30 8.43 12.75
CA ALA A 320 10.30 7.91 11.82
C ALA A 320 10.58 6.42 12.09
N ASP A 321 10.67 6.03 13.36
CA ASP A 321 10.87 4.64 13.79
C ASP A 321 9.65 3.73 13.55
N GLY A 322 8.53 4.30 13.09
CA GLY A 322 7.27 3.56 12.85
C GLY A 322 6.47 3.31 14.13
N SER A 323 6.74 3.96 15.24
CA SER A 323 5.94 3.80 16.45
C SER A 323 4.49 4.23 16.25
N THR A 324 3.58 3.52 16.90
CA THR A 324 2.13 3.71 16.79
C THR A 324 1.57 4.33 18.05
N ALA A 325 0.71 5.33 17.92
CA ALA A 325 0.05 5.95 19.07
C ALA A 325 -0.83 4.94 19.82
N HIS A 326 -0.76 4.91 21.15
CA HIS A 326 -1.51 3.98 22.01
C HIS A 326 -3.02 3.93 21.70
N LYS A 327 -3.60 5.08 21.35
CA LYS A 327 -5.01 5.16 20.96
C LYS A 327 -5.30 4.33 19.68
N ALA A 328 -4.40 4.36 18.71
CA ALA A 328 -4.55 3.58 17.48
C ALA A 328 -4.40 2.07 17.77
N VAL A 329 -3.46 1.71 18.64
CA VAL A 329 -3.29 0.31 19.08
C VAL A 329 -4.56 -0.21 19.75
N GLY A 330 -5.15 0.55 20.69
CA GLY A 330 -6.41 0.18 21.35
C GLY A 330 -7.55 -0.05 20.33
N GLN A 331 -7.69 0.85 19.35
CA GLN A 331 -8.72 0.73 18.30
C GLN A 331 -8.51 -0.53 17.43
N LEU A 332 -7.26 -0.87 17.10
CA LEU A 332 -6.95 -2.07 16.31
C LEU A 332 -7.20 -3.34 17.12
N MET A 333 -6.87 -3.36 18.41
CA MET A 333 -7.17 -4.48 19.31
C MET A 333 -8.67 -4.71 19.46
N GLU A 334 -9.45 -3.65 19.68
CA GLU A 334 -10.92 -3.72 19.73
C GLU A 334 -11.48 -4.28 18.43
N LYS A 335 -10.92 -3.85 17.29
CA LYS A 335 -11.35 -4.33 15.97
C LYS A 335 -11.00 -5.81 15.76
N LEU A 336 -9.78 -6.22 16.12
CA LEU A 336 -9.35 -7.61 16.03
C LEU A 336 -10.26 -8.54 16.85
N GLN A 337 -10.55 -8.17 18.11
CA GLN A 337 -11.42 -8.95 18.99
C GLN A 337 -12.87 -8.96 18.52
N ALA A 338 -13.35 -7.86 17.93
CA ALA A 338 -14.69 -7.80 17.36
C ALA A 338 -14.83 -8.71 16.12
N MET A 339 -13.80 -8.81 15.29
CA MET A 339 -13.79 -9.72 14.14
C MET A 339 -13.61 -11.19 14.55
N PHE A 340 -12.70 -11.44 15.47
CA PHE A 340 -12.28 -12.78 15.92
C PHE A 340 -12.30 -12.88 17.44
N PRO A 341 -13.45 -13.13 18.09
CA PRO A 341 -13.55 -13.21 19.56
C PRO A 341 -12.59 -14.25 20.19
N ALA A 342 -12.26 -15.31 19.47
CA ALA A 342 -11.34 -16.35 19.90
C ALA A 342 -9.95 -15.82 20.28
N VAL A 343 -9.55 -14.64 19.78
CA VAL A 343 -8.24 -14.03 20.12
C VAL A 343 -8.25 -13.23 21.42
N ALA A 344 -9.37 -13.19 22.15
CA ALA A 344 -9.50 -12.34 23.35
C ALA A 344 -8.46 -12.65 24.46
N GLY A 345 -7.97 -13.90 24.50
CA GLY A 345 -6.91 -14.34 25.43
C GLY A 345 -5.49 -14.18 24.88
N SER A 346 -5.32 -13.81 23.62
CA SER A 346 -4.01 -13.70 22.97
C SER A 346 -3.40 -12.31 23.14
N SER A 347 -2.07 -12.25 23.20
CA SER A 347 -1.33 -10.99 23.31
C SER A 347 -1.03 -10.38 21.95
N VAL A 348 -0.97 -9.04 21.89
CA VAL A 348 -0.32 -8.33 20.79
C VAL A 348 1.17 -8.31 21.08
N GLN A 349 1.97 -8.77 20.14
CA GLN A 349 3.42 -8.84 20.31
C GLN A 349 4.13 -7.59 19.78
N HIS A 350 3.64 -7.02 18.68
CA HIS A 350 4.28 -5.87 18.05
C HIS A 350 3.23 -4.94 17.41
N THR A 351 3.54 -3.65 17.42
CA THR A 351 2.78 -2.61 16.72
C THR A 351 3.71 -1.70 15.93
N TRP A 352 3.28 -1.26 14.76
CA TRP A 352 4.04 -0.32 13.93
C TRP A 352 3.13 0.49 13.03
N SER A 353 3.70 1.55 12.43
CA SER A 353 3.02 2.40 11.46
C SER A 353 3.86 2.62 10.21
N GLY A 354 3.20 2.75 9.08
CA GLY A 354 3.77 3.19 7.81
C GLY A 354 3.13 4.48 7.33
N VAL A 355 3.82 5.19 6.45
CA VAL A 355 3.36 6.45 5.87
C VAL A 355 3.04 6.24 4.40
N LEU A 356 1.81 6.58 4.00
CA LEU A 356 1.30 6.52 2.63
C LEU A 356 1.23 7.93 2.05
N GLY A 357 1.63 8.12 0.81
CA GLY A 357 1.43 9.36 0.06
C GLY A 357 0.05 9.38 -0.58
N VAL A 358 -0.82 10.28 -0.14
CA VAL A 358 -2.17 10.39 -0.66
C VAL A 358 -2.31 11.65 -1.51
N PRO A 359 -2.57 11.54 -2.83
CA PRO A 359 -2.88 12.70 -3.67
C PRO A 359 -4.28 13.23 -3.36
N ARG A 360 -4.54 14.50 -3.69
CA ARG A 360 -5.80 15.16 -3.31
C ARG A 360 -7.04 14.53 -3.94
N ASP A 361 -6.85 13.84 -5.04
CA ASP A 361 -7.91 13.13 -5.78
C ASP A 361 -7.89 11.61 -5.57
N TRP A 362 -7.03 11.11 -4.68
CA TRP A 362 -6.89 9.69 -4.33
C TRP A 362 -6.46 8.76 -5.49
N CYS A 363 -6.05 9.29 -6.64
CA CYS A 363 -5.66 8.50 -7.79
C CYS A 363 -4.14 8.44 -7.93
N ALA A 364 -3.60 7.25 -8.19
CA ALA A 364 -2.19 7.08 -8.51
C ALA A 364 -1.83 7.79 -9.82
N ALA A 365 -0.56 8.16 -9.94
CA ALA A 365 -0.03 8.79 -11.14
C ALA A 365 1.37 8.28 -11.46
N VAL A 366 1.66 8.18 -12.77
CA VAL A 366 2.97 7.89 -13.35
C VAL A 366 3.29 9.01 -14.33
N ASN A 367 4.40 9.70 -14.11
CA ASN A 367 4.78 10.86 -14.93
C ASN A 367 6.22 10.78 -15.40
N PHE A 368 6.46 11.23 -16.61
CA PHE A 368 7.78 11.42 -17.17
C PHE A 368 7.79 12.69 -18.04
N ASP A 369 8.61 13.64 -17.68
CA ASP A 369 8.87 14.84 -18.49
C ASP A 369 10.13 14.63 -19.35
N ARG A 370 9.94 14.34 -20.63
CA ARG A 370 11.03 14.10 -21.58
C ARG A 370 11.99 15.29 -21.72
N ARG A 371 11.54 16.51 -21.46
CA ARG A 371 12.35 17.72 -21.58
C ARG A 371 13.34 17.86 -20.41
N THR A 372 12.93 17.46 -19.22
CA THR A 372 13.76 17.58 -18.01
C THR A 372 14.41 16.26 -17.60
N GLY A 373 13.96 15.14 -18.16
CA GLY A 373 14.39 13.80 -17.73
C GLY A 373 13.85 13.38 -16.36
N ILE A 374 12.91 14.14 -15.77
CA ILE A 374 12.34 13.82 -14.45
C ILE A 374 11.17 12.88 -14.62
N ALA A 375 11.22 11.77 -13.88
CA ALA A 375 10.15 10.79 -13.76
C ALA A 375 9.66 10.69 -12.31
N ASN A 376 8.39 10.35 -12.11
CA ASN A 376 7.86 10.02 -10.79
C ASN A 376 6.66 9.07 -10.89
N ALA A 377 6.48 8.26 -9.85
CA ALA A 377 5.28 7.46 -9.65
C ALA A 377 4.93 7.43 -8.17
N GLY A 378 3.62 7.42 -7.86
CA GLY A 378 3.16 7.42 -6.48
C GLY A 378 1.67 7.67 -6.34
N GLY A 379 1.23 7.86 -5.09
CA GLY A 379 -0.17 8.04 -4.77
C GLY A 379 -0.95 6.72 -4.74
N TYR A 380 -0.32 5.63 -4.35
CA TYR A 380 -0.93 4.28 -4.37
C TYR A 380 -1.96 4.05 -3.27
N VAL A 381 -2.05 4.91 -2.27
CA VAL A 381 -3.12 4.97 -1.23
C VAL A 381 -3.39 3.63 -0.52
N GLY A 382 -2.40 2.76 -0.42
CA GLY A 382 -2.50 1.43 0.19
C GLY A 382 -2.37 0.26 -0.80
N HIS A 383 -2.52 0.47 -2.10
CA HIS A 383 -2.40 -0.56 -3.15
C HIS A 383 -0.99 -0.61 -3.78
N GLY A 384 0.04 -0.31 -2.97
CA GLY A 384 1.41 -0.13 -3.47
C GLY A 384 2.14 -1.42 -3.84
N LEU A 385 1.83 -2.56 -3.23
CA LEU A 385 2.54 -3.81 -3.54
C LEU A 385 2.42 -4.16 -5.04
N THR A 386 1.23 -4.10 -5.58
CA THR A 386 0.95 -4.35 -7.00
C THR A 386 1.21 -3.10 -7.85
N GLY A 387 0.67 -1.95 -7.40
CA GLY A 387 0.73 -0.70 -8.17
C GLY A 387 2.14 -0.22 -8.47
N THR A 388 3.12 -0.46 -7.60
CA THR A 388 4.52 -0.06 -7.84
C THR A 388 5.19 -0.85 -8.94
N ASN A 389 4.88 -2.16 -9.07
CA ASN A 389 5.39 -2.98 -10.16
C ASN A 389 4.86 -2.51 -11.50
N LEU A 390 3.54 -2.34 -11.63
CA LEU A 390 2.93 -1.84 -12.85
C LEU A 390 3.44 -0.42 -13.20
N ALA A 391 3.56 0.47 -12.20
CA ALA A 391 4.10 1.80 -12.41
C ALA A 391 5.56 1.79 -12.87
N ALA A 392 6.38 0.89 -12.35
CA ALA A 392 7.77 0.74 -12.75
C ALA A 392 7.93 0.24 -14.19
N ARG A 393 7.10 -0.72 -14.61
CA ARG A 393 7.04 -1.15 -16.02
C ARG A 393 6.61 0.00 -16.94
N THR A 394 5.61 0.77 -16.50
CA THR A 394 5.17 1.98 -17.21
C THR A 394 6.32 3.02 -17.31
N LEU A 395 7.03 3.27 -16.20
CA LEU A 395 8.19 4.20 -16.19
C LEU A 395 9.31 3.72 -17.10
N ARG A 396 9.63 2.43 -17.11
CA ARG A 396 10.61 1.84 -18.01
C ARG A 396 10.29 2.19 -19.45
N ASP A 397 9.05 1.91 -19.90
CA ASP A 397 8.62 2.15 -21.28
C ASP A 397 8.66 3.65 -21.63
N LEU A 398 8.22 4.51 -20.71
CA LEU A 398 8.26 5.97 -20.92
C LEU A 398 9.71 6.50 -21.04
N ILE A 399 10.63 6.01 -20.20
CA ILE A 399 12.05 6.43 -20.16
C ILE A 399 12.77 5.93 -21.42
N LEU A 400 12.56 4.67 -21.81
CA LEU A 400 13.19 4.09 -23.00
C LEU A 400 12.55 4.59 -24.30
N GLY A 401 11.33 5.12 -24.23
CA GLY A 401 10.61 5.66 -25.40
C GLY A 401 9.80 4.62 -26.13
N ASP A 402 9.50 3.49 -25.48
CA ASP A 402 8.67 2.42 -26.04
C ASP A 402 7.19 2.84 -26.08
N ASP A 403 6.51 2.56 -27.18
CA ASP A 403 5.07 2.80 -27.31
C ASP A 403 4.30 1.51 -27.03
N THR A 404 3.96 1.31 -25.76
CA THR A 404 3.25 0.13 -25.27
C THR A 404 1.87 0.49 -24.75
N GLU A 405 1.05 -0.53 -24.44
CA GLU A 405 -0.23 -0.36 -23.75
C GLU A 405 -0.05 0.36 -22.39
N LEU A 406 1.05 0.10 -21.68
CA LEU A 406 1.33 0.67 -20.37
C LEU A 406 1.53 2.19 -20.40
N THR A 407 2.11 2.72 -21.49
CA THR A 407 2.32 4.16 -21.66
C THR A 407 1.03 4.93 -21.94
N ARG A 408 -0.08 4.22 -22.20
CA ARG A 408 -1.42 4.77 -22.48
C ARG A 408 -2.40 4.58 -21.32
N LEU A 409 -1.96 3.99 -20.22
CA LEU A 409 -2.81 3.79 -19.04
C LEU A 409 -3.30 5.14 -18.47
N PRO A 410 -4.51 5.21 -17.90
CA PRO A 410 -5.15 6.48 -17.51
C PRO A 410 -4.50 7.19 -16.33
N TRP A 411 -3.50 6.60 -15.72
CA TRP A 411 -2.69 7.22 -14.67
C TRP A 411 -1.42 7.93 -15.20
N VAL A 412 -1.10 7.76 -16.50
CA VAL A 412 0.05 8.41 -17.14
C VAL A 412 -0.26 9.89 -17.40
N GLY A 413 0.70 10.76 -17.06
CA GLY A 413 0.55 12.20 -17.24
C GLY A 413 -0.45 12.87 -16.30
N ARG A 414 -0.90 12.18 -15.27
CA ARG A 414 -1.91 12.66 -14.33
C ARG A 414 -1.30 13.59 -13.28
N HIS A 415 -1.95 14.71 -13.02
CA HIS A 415 -1.55 15.68 -12.01
C HIS A 415 -2.72 16.00 -11.07
N ALA A 416 -2.58 15.67 -9.80
CA ALA A 416 -3.51 16.11 -8.77
C ALA A 416 -3.18 17.54 -8.30
N ARG A 417 -4.20 18.29 -7.91
CA ARG A 417 -3.97 19.58 -7.25
C ARG A 417 -3.25 19.38 -5.92
N ARG A 418 -2.51 20.38 -5.45
CA ARG A 418 -1.89 20.36 -4.13
C ARG A 418 -2.93 20.37 -3.04
N TRP A 419 -2.62 19.68 -1.93
CA TRP A 419 -3.41 19.71 -0.71
C TRP A 419 -3.49 21.13 -0.12
N GLU A 420 -4.53 21.36 0.64
CA GLU A 420 -4.77 22.59 1.37
C GLU A 420 -3.61 22.88 2.35
N VAL A 421 -3.44 24.15 2.73
CA VAL A 421 -2.47 24.57 3.75
C VAL A 421 -2.96 24.18 5.15
N GLU A 422 -2.05 24.09 6.11
CA GLU A 422 -2.44 23.99 7.51
C GLU A 422 -3.01 25.31 8.03
N PRO A 423 -3.97 25.29 8.94
CA PRO A 423 -4.56 24.12 9.62
C PRO A 423 -5.73 23.46 8.86
N ILE A 424 -6.13 23.99 7.70
CA ILE A 424 -7.33 23.55 6.95
C ILE A 424 -7.25 22.05 6.62
N ARG A 425 -6.09 21.58 6.19
CA ARG A 425 -5.84 20.18 5.86
C ARG A 425 -6.05 19.26 7.08
N TRP A 426 -5.48 19.60 8.22
CA TRP A 426 -5.61 18.82 9.45
C TRP A 426 -7.04 18.80 9.98
N ILE A 427 -7.73 19.97 9.99
CA ILE A 427 -9.14 20.07 10.41
C ILE A 427 -10.02 19.21 9.47
N GLY A 428 -9.82 19.34 8.16
CA GLY A 428 -10.58 18.59 7.15
C GLY A 428 -10.38 17.06 7.29
N ALA A 429 -9.15 16.60 7.39
CA ALA A 429 -8.85 15.17 7.59
C ALA A 429 -9.44 14.65 8.90
N SER A 430 -9.28 15.38 10.00
CA SER A 430 -9.81 15.00 11.31
C SER A 430 -11.33 14.91 11.33
N ALA A 431 -12.01 15.89 10.72
CA ALA A 431 -13.48 15.92 10.61
C ALA A 431 -14.02 14.76 9.74
N LEU A 432 -13.39 14.49 8.60
CA LEU A 432 -13.76 13.37 7.73
C LEU A 432 -13.67 12.01 8.45
N TYR A 433 -12.57 11.75 9.14
CA TYR A 433 -12.42 10.49 9.87
C TYR A 433 -13.33 10.39 11.11
N ALA A 434 -13.67 11.52 11.74
CA ALA A 434 -14.69 11.56 12.79
C ALA A 434 -16.07 11.21 12.21
N ALA A 435 -16.42 11.74 11.04
CA ALA A 435 -17.66 11.42 10.34
C ALA A 435 -17.75 9.93 9.95
N TYR A 436 -16.67 9.33 9.43
CA TYR A 436 -16.62 7.89 9.12
C TYR A 436 -16.79 7.03 10.36
N ARG A 437 -16.07 7.31 11.46
CA ARG A 437 -16.27 6.57 12.72
C ARG A 437 -17.69 6.71 13.28
N HIS A 438 -18.31 7.89 13.15
CA HIS A 438 -19.70 8.07 13.54
C HIS A 438 -20.66 7.25 12.66
N ALA A 439 -20.42 7.22 11.35
CA ALA A 439 -21.17 6.43 10.40
C ALA A 439 -21.08 4.92 10.73
N ASP A 440 -19.87 4.41 10.95
CA ASP A 440 -19.64 3.00 11.31
C ASP A 440 -20.41 2.62 12.57
N ARG A 441 -20.34 3.44 13.64
CA ARG A 441 -21.10 3.20 14.88
C ARG A 441 -22.61 3.18 14.65
N ARG A 442 -23.14 4.14 13.88
CA ARG A 442 -24.57 4.23 13.57
C ARG A 442 -25.05 3.03 12.76
N GLU A 443 -24.30 2.62 11.76
CA GLU A 443 -24.63 1.48 10.90
C GLU A 443 -24.58 0.15 11.67
N THR A 444 -23.65 -0.01 12.62
CA THR A 444 -23.56 -1.21 13.47
C THR A 444 -24.82 -1.41 14.32
N HIS A 445 -25.43 -0.32 14.80
CA HIS A 445 -26.63 -0.38 15.64
C HIS A 445 -27.96 -0.23 14.86
N SER A 446 -27.90 -0.12 13.53
CA SER A 446 -29.08 0.07 12.68
C SER A 446 -29.37 -1.19 11.85
N PRO A 447 -30.65 -1.63 11.80
CA PRO A 447 -31.05 -2.68 10.87
C PRO A 447 -31.16 -2.19 9.41
N ARG A 448 -31.04 -0.88 9.19
CA ARG A 448 -31.26 -0.28 7.86
C ARG A 448 -30.09 -0.56 6.94
N PRO A 449 -30.34 -0.89 5.66
CA PRO A 449 -29.29 -1.18 4.69
C PRO A 449 -28.63 0.07 4.11
N GLU A 450 -29.17 1.28 4.32
CA GLU A 450 -28.64 2.50 3.72
C GLU A 450 -27.39 2.99 4.43
N THR A 451 -26.41 3.38 3.64
CA THR A 451 -25.20 4.09 4.12
C THR A 451 -25.58 5.37 4.87
N ALA A 452 -24.99 5.59 6.02
CA ALA A 452 -25.21 6.76 6.86
C ALA A 452 -24.95 8.08 6.10
N ILE A 453 -25.82 9.07 6.29
CA ILE A 453 -25.73 10.38 5.60
C ILE A 453 -24.37 11.05 5.86
N THR A 454 -23.83 10.90 7.08
CA THR A 454 -22.52 11.46 7.45
C THR A 454 -21.38 10.88 6.60
N ALA A 455 -21.45 9.60 6.23
CA ALA A 455 -20.48 9.00 5.32
C ALA A 455 -20.64 9.52 3.89
N LYS A 456 -21.87 9.62 3.38
CA LYS A 456 -22.14 10.17 2.02
C LYS A 456 -21.62 11.60 1.86
N ILE A 457 -21.79 12.45 2.89
CA ILE A 457 -21.24 13.80 2.93
C ILE A 457 -19.70 13.74 2.94
N ALA A 458 -19.12 12.88 3.78
CA ALA A 458 -17.68 12.72 3.87
C ALA A 458 -17.08 12.24 2.53
N ASP A 459 -17.70 11.29 1.83
CA ASP A 459 -17.30 10.80 0.51
C ASP A 459 -17.34 11.92 -0.54
N THR A 460 -18.38 12.73 -0.53
CA THR A 460 -18.50 13.89 -1.44
C THR A 460 -17.37 14.90 -1.23
N ILE A 461 -17.05 15.23 0.03
CA ILE A 461 -15.98 16.20 0.37
C ILE A 461 -14.60 15.64 0.10
N SER A 462 -14.34 14.38 0.46
CA SER A 462 -13.06 13.72 0.23
C SER A 462 -12.83 13.38 -1.24
N GLY A 463 -13.91 13.24 -1.99
CA GLY A 463 -13.89 12.80 -3.37
C GLY A 463 -13.70 11.27 -3.50
N ARG A 464 -14.12 10.54 -2.49
CA ARG A 464 -14.24 9.07 -2.50
C ARG A 464 -15.50 8.62 -3.20
#